data_df3e0eef9f19dd17b212c99b0cbcaa8b
#
_entry.id   df3e0eef9f19dd17b212c99b0cbcaa8b
#
_cell.length_a   1.000
_cell.length_b   1.000
_cell.length_c   1.000
_cell.angle_alpha   90.00
_cell.angle_beta   90.00
_cell.angle_gamma   90.00
#
_symmetry.space_group_name_H-M   'P 1'
#
loop_
_entity.id
_entity.type
_entity.pdbx_description
1 polymer ?
#
loop_
_entity_poly.entity_id
_entity_poly.type
_entity_poly.pdbx_seq_one_letter_code
_entity_poly.pdbx_strand_id
1 'polypeptide(L)'
;MTKENQPSLAQQRKDDHVNLALEQQSKIQTSAFDDIRFMHHSFSDVKFDQIDTSTQWANTTHRFPFYINGMTGGSTYTKQFNDSLSKLAHETGLAMASGSVSVALKEPEVRDSFTIIRKNNPNGFVMANLGAHHDLENAKRAVDLLDANALQIHLNTPKKL
;
A
#
# COMPACT_ATOMS: atom_id res chain seq x y z
N MET A 1 -34.75 16.56 2.02
CA MET A 1 -33.37 17.08 2.26
C MET A 1 -32.58 15.95 2.88
N THR A 2 -31.84 15.22 2.05
CA THR A 2 -30.92 14.15 2.46
C THR A 2 -29.75 14.80 3.21
N LYS A 3 -29.54 14.41 4.47
CA LYS A 3 -28.34 14.79 5.22
C LYS A 3 -27.16 14.26 4.42
N GLU A 4 -26.37 15.13 3.81
CA GLU A 4 -25.06 14.79 3.32
C GLU A 4 -24.27 14.22 4.50
N ASN A 5 -23.88 12.96 4.39
CA ASN A 5 -23.11 12.28 5.42
C ASN A 5 -21.72 12.95 5.44
N GLN A 6 -21.50 13.84 6.39
CA GLN A 6 -20.18 14.44 6.57
C GLN A 6 -19.16 13.33 6.87
N PRO A 7 -17.96 13.38 6.26
CA PRO A 7 -16.95 12.37 6.50
C PRO A 7 -16.55 12.33 7.97
N SER A 8 -16.31 11.13 8.50
CA SER A 8 -15.83 10.98 9.87
C SER A 8 -14.44 11.62 10.05
N LEU A 9 -14.04 11.93 11.28
CA LEU A 9 -12.69 12.41 11.59
C LEU A 9 -11.60 11.43 11.10
N ALA A 10 -11.90 10.12 11.11
CA ALA A 10 -10.96 9.11 10.63
C ALA A 10 -10.81 9.20 9.10
N GLN A 11 -11.88 9.44 8.36
CA GLN A 11 -11.87 9.65 6.92
C GLN A 11 -11.13 10.94 6.55
N GLN A 12 -11.44 12.06 7.24
CA GLN A 12 -10.77 13.34 7.04
C GLN A 12 -9.25 13.22 7.24
N ARG A 13 -8.80 12.55 8.30
CA ARG A 13 -7.37 12.30 8.52
C ARG A 13 -6.70 11.51 7.39
N LYS A 14 -7.42 10.65 6.69
CA LYS A 14 -6.88 9.92 5.54
C LYS A 14 -6.68 10.85 4.34
N ASP A 15 -7.60 11.74 4.10
CA ASP A 15 -7.50 12.74 3.05
C ASP A 15 -6.39 13.76 3.36
N ASP A 16 -6.29 14.21 4.62
CA ASP A 16 -5.20 15.10 5.08
C ASP A 16 -3.83 14.46 4.91
N HIS A 17 -3.68 13.15 5.16
CA HIS A 17 -2.40 12.46 4.94
C HIS A 17 -1.95 12.55 3.48
N VAL A 18 -2.87 12.40 2.52
CA VAL A 18 -2.54 12.52 1.10
C VAL A 18 -2.15 13.96 0.74
N ASN A 19 -2.95 14.93 1.19
CA ASN A 19 -2.69 16.35 0.91
C ASN A 19 -1.35 16.82 1.50
N LEU A 20 -1.05 16.42 2.74
CA LEU A 20 0.24 16.71 3.38
C LEU A 20 1.42 16.03 2.65
N ALA A 21 1.25 14.79 2.19
CA ALA A 21 2.29 14.10 1.42
C ALA A 21 2.60 14.83 0.11
N LEU A 22 1.56 15.28 -0.60
CA LEU A 22 1.71 16.07 -1.83
C LEU A 22 2.38 17.42 -1.57
N GLU A 23 2.00 18.12 -0.50
CA GLU A 23 2.64 19.37 -0.12
C GLU A 23 4.11 19.18 0.27
N GLN A 24 4.42 18.13 1.01
CA GLN A 24 5.79 17.84 1.43
C GLN A 24 6.67 17.42 0.27
N GLN A 25 6.14 16.67 -0.70
CA GLN A 25 6.90 16.24 -1.87
C GLN A 25 7.51 17.42 -2.63
N SER A 26 6.79 18.53 -2.73
CA SER A 26 7.29 19.73 -3.41
C SER A 26 8.49 20.38 -2.69
N LYS A 27 8.72 20.05 -1.43
CA LYS A 27 9.79 20.59 -0.57
C LYS A 27 10.99 19.65 -0.43
N ILE A 28 10.87 18.39 -0.87
CA ILE A 28 11.96 17.40 -0.79
C ILE A 28 12.93 17.65 -1.94
N GLN A 29 14.14 18.08 -1.61
CA GLN A 29 15.20 18.35 -2.58
C GLN A 29 16.23 17.22 -2.67
N THR A 30 16.28 16.31 -1.71
CA THR A 30 17.23 15.20 -1.64
C THR A 30 16.54 13.91 -1.25
N SER A 31 17.05 12.79 -1.75
CA SER A 31 16.61 11.43 -1.40
C SER A 31 17.77 10.67 -0.76
N ALA A 32 17.50 9.81 0.22
CA ALA A 32 18.52 8.91 0.74
C ALA A 32 19.09 7.95 -0.32
N PHE A 33 18.38 7.76 -1.43
CA PHE A 33 18.90 7.00 -2.58
C PHE A 33 20.03 7.74 -3.31
N ASP A 34 20.17 9.06 -3.13
CA ASP A 34 21.26 9.85 -3.74
C ASP A 34 22.64 9.48 -3.16
N ASP A 35 22.65 8.85 -1.98
CA ASP A 35 23.86 8.33 -1.33
C ASP A 35 24.31 6.96 -1.91
N ILE A 36 23.46 6.30 -2.70
CA ILE A 36 23.75 5.02 -3.31
C ILE A 36 24.39 5.24 -4.69
N ARG A 37 25.54 4.62 -4.92
CA ARG A 37 26.21 4.67 -6.20
C ARG A 37 26.52 3.28 -6.70
N PHE A 38 26.23 3.04 -7.97
CA PHE A 38 26.62 1.81 -8.65
C PHE A 38 28.03 1.96 -9.18
N MET A 39 28.85 0.91 -9.03
CA MET A 39 30.15 0.86 -9.69
C MET A 39 29.93 0.62 -11.18
N HIS A 40 30.45 1.51 -12.00
CA HIS A 40 30.36 1.41 -13.45
C HIS A 40 31.33 0.37 -14.00
N HIS A 41 30.85 -0.52 -14.85
CA HIS A 41 31.65 -1.44 -15.63
C HIS A 41 31.57 -1.06 -17.12
N SER A 42 32.72 -0.73 -17.73
CA SER A 42 32.78 -0.33 -19.15
C SER A 42 32.57 -1.49 -20.12
N PHE A 43 32.89 -2.70 -19.69
CA PHE A 43 32.70 -3.93 -20.46
C PHE A 43 31.88 -4.90 -19.62
N SER A 44 30.66 -5.17 -20.04
CA SER A 44 29.77 -6.14 -19.40
C SER A 44 29.45 -7.26 -20.38
N ASP A 45 29.61 -8.51 -19.94
CA ASP A 45 29.21 -9.70 -20.69
C ASP A 45 27.73 -10.04 -20.52
N VAL A 46 27.02 -9.29 -19.67
CA VAL A 46 25.59 -9.52 -19.37
C VAL A 46 24.74 -8.91 -20.48
N LYS A 47 23.93 -9.74 -21.13
CA LYS A 47 22.93 -9.28 -22.08
C LYS A 47 21.61 -8.94 -21.35
N PHE A 48 20.87 -8.00 -21.90
CA PHE A 48 19.62 -7.54 -21.28
C PHE A 48 18.58 -8.66 -21.09
N ASP A 49 18.51 -9.60 -22.04
CA ASP A 49 17.62 -10.76 -22.01
C ASP A 49 18.03 -11.84 -20.99
N GLN A 50 19.21 -11.72 -20.40
CA GLN A 50 19.73 -12.61 -19.34
C GLN A 50 19.48 -12.06 -17.94
N ILE A 51 18.92 -10.84 -17.82
CA ILE A 51 18.67 -10.23 -16.53
C ILE A 51 17.41 -10.83 -15.90
N ASP A 52 17.60 -11.51 -14.78
CA ASP A 52 16.49 -11.98 -13.94
C ASP A 52 16.30 -11.02 -12.76
N THR A 53 15.12 -10.41 -12.68
CA THR A 53 14.71 -9.51 -11.58
C THR A 53 13.83 -10.21 -10.56
N SER A 54 13.58 -11.51 -10.73
CA SER A 54 12.74 -12.26 -9.82
C SER A 54 13.35 -12.34 -8.42
N THR A 55 12.50 -12.39 -7.41
CA THR A 55 12.91 -12.51 -6.02
C THR A 55 11.92 -13.36 -5.24
N GLN A 56 12.34 -13.89 -4.10
CA GLN A 56 11.48 -14.69 -3.22
C GLN A 56 11.30 -14.01 -1.88
N TRP A 57 10.05 -13.81 -1.50
CA TRP A 57 9.65 -13.39 -0.15
C TRP A 57 8.21 -13.82 0.14
N ALA A 58 7.86 -13.93 1.41
CA ALA A 58 6.55 -14.43 1.88
C ALA A 58 6.12 -15.76 1.19
N ASN A 59 7.07 -16.70 1.02
CA ASN A 59 6.89 -18.00 0.36
C ASN A 59 6.35 -17.92 -1.08
N THR A 60 6.57 -16.81 -1.76
CA THR A 60 6.11 -16.58 -3.13
C THR A 60 7.26 -16.02 -3.97
N THR A 61 7.33 -16.45 -5.25
CA THR A 61 8.24 -15.86 -6.21
C THR A 61 7.57 -14.63 -6.84
N HIS A 62 8.24 -13.49 -6.76
CA HIS A 62 7.79 -12.23 -7.34
C HIS A 62 8.64 -11.88 -8.55
N ARG A 63 8.01 -11.34 -9.59
CA ARG A 63 8.68 -10.95 -10.83
C ARG A 63 9.71 -9.84 -10.62
N PHE A 64 9.48 -8.96 -9.64
CA PHE A 64 10.30 -7.80 -9.35
C PHE A 64 10.66 -7.71 -7.86
N PRO A 65 11.83 -7.15 -7.49
CA PRO A 65 12.28 -7.04 -6.11
C PRO A 65 11.65 -5.84 -5.37
N PHE A 66 10.51 -5.34 -5.82
CA PHE A 66 9.78 -4.25 -5.20
C PHE A 66 8.27 -4.45 -5.35
N TYR A 67 7.51 -3.75 -4.55
CA TYR A 67 6.05 -3.79 -4.51
C TYR A 67 5.47 -2.39 -4.28
N ILE A 68 4.18 -2.22 -4.56
CA ILE A 68 3.44 -0.99 -4.25
C ILE A 68 3.15 -0.99 -2.76
N ASN A 69 3.84 -0.11 -2.01
CA ASN A 69 3.69 -0.04 -0.55
C ASN A 69 2.32 0.52 -0.15
N GLY A 70 1.87 0.16 1.05
CA GLY A 70 0.61 0.61 1.61
C GLY A 70 0.61 2.09 1.96
N MET A 71 -0.15 2.88 1.20
CA MET A 71 -0.18 4.33 1.38
C MET A 71 -1.48 4.80 1.99
N THR A 72 -2.64 4.35 1.48
CA THR A 72 -3.91 5.00 1.77
C THR A 72 -5.09 4.02 1.75
N GLY A 73 -6.27 4.54 2.01
CA GLY A 73 -7.56 3.86 2.08
C GLY A 73 -8.37 4.39 3.26
N GLY A 74 -9.71 4.32 3.18
CA GLY A 74 -10.62 4.70 4.25
C GLY A 74 -11.42 5.96 3.99
N SER A 75 -11.44 6.46 2.74
CA SER A 75 -12.34 7.52 2.29
C SER A 75 -12.68 7.34 0.81
N THR A 76 -13.67 8.06 0.31
CA THR A 76 -14.02 8.08 -1.12
C THR A 76 -12.87 8.64 -1.96
N TYR A 77 -12.17 9.64 -1.45
CA TYR A 77 -11.03 10.23 -2.12
C TYR A 77 -9.86 9.24 -2.22
N THR A 78 -9.51 8.59 -1.14
CA THR A 78 -8.41 7.63 -1.11
C THR A 78 -8.70 6.32 -1.86
N LYS A 79 -9.98 5.98 -2.07
CA LYS A 79 -10.39 4.85 -2.91
C LYS A 79 -9.88 4.98 -4.34
N GLN A 80 -9.83 6.19 -4.90
CA GLN A 80 -9.36 6.42 -6.27
C GLN A 80 -7.90 6.02 -6.47
N PHE A 81 -7.06 6.24 -5.46
CA PHE A 81 -5.66 5.80 -5.48
C PHE A 81 -5.55 4.28 -5.45
N ASN A 82 -6.30 3.64 -4.55
CA ASN A 82 -6.31 2.18 -4.48
C ASN A 82 -6.86 1.54 -5.76
N ASP A 83 -7.86 2.16 -6.39
CA ASP A 83 -8.40 1.72 -7.68
C ASP A 83 -7.34 1.77 -8.79
N SER A 84 -6.64 2.88 -8.91
CA SER A 84 -5.61 3.07 -9.94
C SER A 84 -4.39 2.18 -9.70
N LEU A 85 -3.89 2.13 -8.45
CA LEU A 85 -2.71 1.36 -8.10
C LEU A 85 -2.95 -0.15 -8.19
N SER A 86 -4.14 -0.63 -7.86
CA SER A 86 -4.46 -2.05 -7.97
C SER A 86 -4.60 -2.52 -9.42
N LYS A 87 -5.08 -1.66 -10.32
CA LYS A 87 -5.06 -1.92 -11.76
C LYS A 87 -3.62 -2.00 -12.29
N LEU A 88 -2.78 -1.05 -11.89
CA LEU A 88 -1.35 -1.08 -12.22
C LEU A 88 -0.68 -2.35 -11.70
N ALA A 89 -0.95 -2.74 -10.44
CA ALA A 89 -0.44 -3.98 -9.87
C ALA A 89 -0.85 -5.21 -10.66
N HIS A 90 -2.12 -5.25 -11.10
CA HIS A 90 -2.63 -6.33 -11.94
C HIS A 90 -1.91 -6.41 -13.30
N GLU A 91 -1.77 -5.28 -13.98
CA GLU A 91 -1.15 -5.21 -15.32
C GLU A 91 0.34 -5.54 -15.29
N THR A 92 1.04 -5.12 -14.23
CA THR A 92 2.50 -5.31 -14.12
C THR A 92 2.90 -6.60 -13.41
N GLY A 93 1.98 -7.22 -12.67
CA GLY A 93 2.29 -8.37 -11.80
C GLY A 93 3.02 -7.98 -10.51
N LEU A 94 2.98 -6.70 -10.11
CA LEU A 94 3.54 -6.24 -8.86
C LEU A 94 2.68 -6.68 -7.67
N ALA A 95 3.34 -7.05 -6.58
CA ALA A 95 2.66 -7.16 -5.30
C ALA A 95 2.21 -5.77 -4.80
N MET A 96 1.15 -5.73 -4.00
CA MET A 96 0.62 -4.48 -3.46
C MET A 96 0.20 -4.64 -2.00
N ALA A 97 0.53 -3.66 -1.18
CA ALA A 97 -0.02 -3.52 0.17
C ALA A 97 -1.12 -2.46 0.21
N SER A 98 -2.14 -2.67 1.04
CA SER A 98 -3.12 -1.62 1.36
C SER A 98 -2.55 -0.63 2.37
N GLY A 99 -3.13 0.56 2.48
CA GLY A 99 -2.98 1.36 3.69
C GLY A 99 -3.63 0.67 4.90
N SER A 100 -3.39 1.18 6.13
CA SER A 100 -3.97 0.58 7.33
C SER A 100 -5.48 0.44 7.24
N VAL A 101 -5.98 -0.80 7.36
CA VAL A 101 -7.40 -1.14 7.30
C VAL A 101 -8.15 -0.87 8.63
N SER A 102 -7.48 -0.33 9.64
CA SER A 102 -8.06 -0.09 10.98
C SER A 102 -9.40 0.64 10.94
N VAL A 103 -9.55 1.60 10.03
CA VAL A 103 -10.81 2.35 9.87
C VAL A 103 -11.92 1.46 9.31
N ALA A 104 -11.63 0.60 8.35
CA ALA A 104 -12.62 -0.29 7.73
C ALA A 104 -13.10 -1.42 8.67
N LEU A 105 -12.34 -1.72 9.72
CA LEU A 105 -12.76 -2.65 10.77
C LEU A 105 -13.85 -2.04 11.68
N LYS A 106 -13.93 -0.70 11.73
CA LYS A 106 -14.85 0.05 12.56
C LYS A 106 -16.01 0.67 11.77
N GLU A 107 -15.71 1.14 10.57
CA GLU A 107 -16.63 1.87 9.68
C GLU A 107 -16.88 1.04 8.39
N PRO A 108 -18.00 0.28 8.33
CA PRO A 108 -18.29 -0.58 7.17
C PRO A 108 -18.41 0.18 5.84
N GLU A 109 -18.83 1.43 5.89
CA GLU A 109 -19.07 2.30 4.74
C GLU A 109 -17.81 2.63 3.94
N VAL A 110 -16.63 2.51 4.55
CA VAL A 110 -15.35 2.77 3.85
C VAL A 110 -14.64 1.51 3.37
N ARG A 111 -15.22 0.32 3.61
CA ARG A 111 -14.59 -0.97 3.25
C ARG A 111 -14.29 -1.08 1.76
N ASP A 112 -15.15 -0.52 0.93
CA ASP A 112 -15.00 -0.57 -0.52
C ASP A 112 -13.74 0.17 -1.01
N SER A 113 -13.23 1.13 -0.24
CA SER A 113 -11.96 1.79 -0.51
C SER A 113 -10.73 0.88 -0.39
N PHE A 114 -10.89 -0.26 0.27
CA PHE A 114 -9.88 -1.30 0.41
C PHE A 114 -10.17 -2.51 -0.46
N THR A 115 -11.41 -3.00 -0.46
CA THR A 115 -11.79 -4.21 -1.22
C THR A 115 -11.65 -4.03 -2.73
N ILE A 116 -11.65 -2.79 -3.22
CA ILE A 116 -11.36 -2.45 -4.61
C ILE A 116 -9.99 -3.00 -5.07
N ILE A 117 -9.03 -3.13 -4.14
CA ILE A 117 -7.70 -3.67 -4.42
C ILE A 117 -7.80 -5.12 -4.92
N ARG A 118 -8.49 -5.98 -4.17
CA ARG A 118 -8.68 -7.38 -4.56
C ARG A 118 -9.57 -7.51 -5.79
N LYS A 119 -10.61 -6.66 -5.88
CA LYS A 119 -11.51 -6.66 -7.05
C LYS A 119 -10.77 -6.40 -8.36
N ASN A 120 -9.83 -5.45 -8.37
CA ASN A 120 -9.06 -5.10 -9.57
C ASN A 120 -7.87 -6.03 -9.81
N ASN A 121 -7.35 -6.66 -8.76
CA ASN A 121 -6.19 -7.56 -8.81
C ASN A 121 -6.52 -8.94 -8.20
N PRO A 122 -7.43 -9.71 -8.83
CA PRO A 122 -8.00 -10.92 -8.23
C PRO A 122 -6.96 -12.01 -7.95
N ASN A 123 -5.92 -12.12 -8.77
CA ASN A 123 -4.90 -13.14 -8.69
C ASN A 123 -3.55 -12.63 -8.20
N GLY A 124 -3.43 -11.32 -7.92
CA GLY A 124 -2.18 -10.72 -7.50
C GLY A 124 -1.86 -10.95 -6.04
N PHE A 125 -0.58 -10.75 -5.68
CA PHE A 125 -0.15 -10.81 -4.29
C PHE A 125 -0.54 -9.52 -3.58
N VAL A 126 -1.52 -9.60 -2.68
CA VAL A 126 -2.06 -8.48 -1.91
C VAL A 126 -1.75 -8.65 -0.45
N MET A 127 -1.27 -7.59 0.20
CA MET A 127 -1.05 -7.54 1.63
C MET A 127 -2.05 -6.60 2.30
N ALA A 128 -2.74 -7.09 3.32
CA ALA A 128 -3.46 -6.21 4.24
C ALA A 128 -2.45 -5.52 5.16
N ASN A 129 -2.76 -4.31 5.61
CA ASN A 129 -1.88 -3.55 6.51
C ASN A 129 -2.61 -3.18 7.80
N LEU A 130 -1.94 -3.37 8.94
CA LEU A 130 -2.51 -3.09 10.25
C LEU A 130 -1.42 -2.63 11.24
N GLY A 131 -1.78 -1.77 12.19
CA GLY A 131 -0.87 -1.36 13.25
C GLY A 131 -0.61 -2.46 14.27
N ALA A 132 0.59 -2.53 14.83
CA ALA A 132 0.99 -3.55 15.79
C ALA A 132 0.21 -3.53 17.12
N HIS A 133 -0.58 -2.50 17.38
CA HIS A 133 -1.42 -2.39 18.57
C HIS A 133 -2.74 -3.17 18.48
N HIS A 134 -3.06 -3.73 17.32
CA HIS A 134 -4.26 -4.54 17.13
C HIS A 134 -4.02 -6.00 17.58
N ASP A 135 -5.09 -6.63 18.04
CA ASP A 135 -5.12 -8.03 18.44
C ASP A 135 -5.21 -8.99 17.25
N LEU A 136 -5.11 -10.30 17.54
CA LEU A 136 -5.17 -11.36 16.56
C LEU A 136 -6.50 -11.38 15.79
N GLU A 137 -7.61 -11.07 16.46
CA GLU A 137 -8.93 -11.09 15.82
C GLU A 137 -9.03 -9.99 14.75
N ASN A 138 -8.55 -8.79 15.05
CA ASN A 138 -8.47 -7.71 14.07
C ASN A 138 -7.48 -8.03 12.95
N ALA A 139 -6.40 -8.75 13.22
CA ALA A 139 -5.46 -9.21 12.20
C ALA A 139 -6.13 -10.17 11.21
N LYS A 140 -6.89 -11.15 11.70
CA LYS A 140 -7.69 -12.06 10.85
C LYS A 140 -8.70 -11.29 10.00
N ARG A 141 -9.49 -10.42 10.63
CA ARG A 141 -10.48 -9.59 9.93
C ARG A 141 -9.85 -8.69 8.85
N ALA A 142 -8.62 -8.21 9.06
CA ALA A 142 -7.88 -7.44 8.08
C ALA A 142 -7.50 -8.28 6.85
N VAL A 143 -7.05 -9.51 7.07
CA VAL A 143 -6.72 -10.46 6.00
C VAL A 143 -7.99 -10.84 5.23
N ASP A 144 -9.06 -11.21 5.94
CA ASP A 144 -10.34 -11.61 5.35
C ASP A 144 -10.98 -10.49 4.53
N LEU A 145 -10.89 -9.24 4.99
CA LEU A 145 -11.45 -8.07 4.29
C LEU A 145 -10.91 -7.92 2.87
N LEU A 146 -9.64 -8.25 2.65
CA LEU A 146 -8.95 -8.08 1.38
C LEU A 146 -8.73 -9.41 0.65
N ASP A 147 -9.12 -10.54 1.25
CA ASP A 147 -8.68 -11.85 0.80
C ASP A 147 -7.16 -11.83 0.55
N ALA A 148 -6.42 -11.35 1.57
CA ALA A 148 -5.02 -11.01 1.44
C ALA A 148 -4.11 -12.23 1.56
N ASN A 149 -3.02 -12.24 0.80
CA ASN A 149 -2.01 -13.29 0.82
C ASN A 149 -1.08 -13.16 2.04
N ALA A 150 -0.95 -11.96 2.59
CA ALA A 150 -0.11 -11.68 3.76
C ALA A 150 -0.63 -10.48 4.55
N LEU A 151 -0.16 -10.35 5.78
CA LEU A 151 -0.40 -9.20 6.65
C LEU A 151 0.89 -8.42 6.85
N GLN A 152 0.87 -7.14 6.49
CA GLN A 152 1.94 -6.20 6.80
C GLN A 152 1.62 -5.50 8.13
N ILE A 153 2.50 -5.63 9.11
CA ILE A 153 2.37 -4.94 10.39
C ILE A 153 3.26 -3.69 10.38
N HIS A 154 2.65 -2.53 10.63
CA HIS A 154 3.41 -1.30 10.77
C HIS A 154 3.59 -0.91 12.25
N LEU A 155 4.75 -0.34 12.53
CA LEU A 155 5.11 0.20 13.83
C LEU A 155 5.21 1.72 13.70
N ASN A 156 4.44 2.43 14.52
CA ASN A 156 4.55 3.87 14.64
C ASN A 156 5.21 4.23 15.96
N THR A 157 6.14 5.17 15.94
CA THR A 157 6.64 5.76 17.19
C THR A 157 5.48 6.38 17.95
N PRO A 158 5.29 6.06 19.25
CA PRO A 158 4.22 6.67 20.05
C PRO A 158 4.38 8.19 19.98
N LYS A 159 3.35 8.90 19.58
CA LYS A 159 3.33 10.35 19.78
C LYS A 159 3.36 10.58 21.28
N LYS A 160 4.39 11.24 21.80
CA LYS A 160 4.33 11.80 23.14
C LYS A 160 3.13 12.76 23.14
N LEU A 161 2.15 12.44 23.97
CA LEU A 161 1.03 13.32 24.28
C LEU A 161 1.54 14.53 25.04
#